data_9586da7813b58dcf77b6a7034dd8ae36
#
_entry.id   9586da7813b58dcf77b6a7034dd8ae36
#
_cell.length_a   1.000
_cell.length_b   1.000
_cell.length_c   1.000
_cell.angle_alpha   90.00
_cell.angle_beta   90.00
_cell.angle_gamma   90.00
#
_symmetry.space_group_name_H-M   'P 1'
#
loop_
_entity.id
_entity.type
_entity.pdbx_description
1 polymer ?
#
loop_
_entity_poly.entity_id
_entity_poly.type
_entity_poly.pdbx_seq_one_letter_code
_entity_poly.pdbx_strand_id
1 'polypeptide(L)'
;MKQIGLIFTIAVLIILATVKSLSIPAKFDGFVYKTSIGEQIAEEDKIKIEAFLDPVCPDSRDAWPPLKKAIQFYGSKISLIVHPFPLPYHDNAFVTSRALHIVNRLNSSATYDLLELIFEHQEKFYNAPTFNMSRDTVVKHVSSLVVEAVGSSLQSSVESGFTDRKTDLATRVSFKYGCSRGVYGTPFFFVNGFVLPDAGDAIDYDGWRSILDPLFGSHSQERFFL
;
A
#
# COMPACT_ATOMS: atom_id res chain seq x y z
N MET A 1 26.91 48.93 8.25
CA MET A 1 25.78 48.62 7.31
C MET A 1 26.07 47.51 6.29
N LYS A 2 27.25 47.41 5.66
CA LYS A 2 27.56 46.35 4.67
C LYS A 2 27.59 44.92 5.26
N GLN A 3 28.04 44.73 6.50
CA GLN A 3 28.09 43.40 7.15
C GLN A 3 26.71 42.85 7.50
N ILE A 4 25.76 43.68 7.92
CA ILE A 4 24.39 43.25 8.24
C ILE A 4 23.67 42.78 6.99
N GLY A 5 23.85 43.47 5.86
CA GLY A 5 23.27 43.05 4.58
C GLY A 5 23.78 41.69 4.09
N LEU A 6 25.09 41.40 4.28
CA LEU A 6 25.68 40.14 3.87
C LEU A 6 25.15 38.95 4.70
N ILE A 7 25.01 39.15 6.04
CA ILE A 7 24.47 38.11 6.95
C ILE A 7 23.01 37.82 6.60
N PHE A 8 22.21 38.83 6.29
CA PHE A 8 20.80 38.65 5.91
C PHE A 8 20.67 37.91 4.56
N THR A 9 21.53 38.24 3.61
CA THR A 9 21.55 37.56 2.29
C THR A 9 21.95 36.09 2.41
N ILE A 10 22.95 35.76 3.25
CA ILE A 10 23.38 34.39 3.51
C ILE A 10 22.27 33.61 4.25
N ALA A 11 21.62 34.21 5.24
CA ALA A 11 20.52 33.57 5.96
C ALA A 11 19.33 33.27 5.05
N VAL A 12 18.95 34.15 4.12
CA VAL A 12 17.89 33.95 3.14
C VAL A 12 18.28 32.85 2.15
N LEU A 13 19.52 32.80 1.69
CA LEU A 13 20.03 31.73 0.82
C LEU A 13 20.05 30.37 1.50
N ILE A 14 20.38 30.30 2.80
CA ILE A 14 20.33 29.06 3.57
C ILE A 14 18.88 28.59 3.76
N ILE A 15 17.94 29.50 4.03
CA ILE A 15 16.51 29.18 4.16
C ILE A 15 15.94 28.68 2.81
N LEU A 16 16.32 29.28 1.68
CA LEU A 16 15.92 28.82 0.34
C LEU A 16 16.51 27.46 -0.02
N ALA A 17 17.74 27.15 0.44
CA ALA A 17 18.40 25.87 0.22
C ALA A 17 17.78 24.72 1.06
N THR A 18 17.04 25.04 2.13
CA THR A 18 16.39 24.04 3.00
C THR A 18 14.95 23.73 2.60
N VAL A 19 14.35 24.45 1.68
CA VAL A 19 13.10 24.01 1.04
C VAL A 19 13.41 22.80 0.18
N LYS A 20 13.51 21.62 0.83
CA LYS A 20 13.50 20.36 0.10
C LYS A 20 12.18 20.33 -0.65
N SER A 21 12.26 20.58 -1.95
CA SER A 21 11.18 20.27 -2.89
C SER A 21 10.58 18.92 -2.50
N LEU A 22 9.25 18.85 -2.38
CA LEU A 22 8.54 17.58 -2.26
C LEU A 22 8.97 16.77 -3.47
N SER A 23 9.94 15.87 -3.31
CA SER A 23 10.40 15.06 -4.43
C SER A 23 9.26 14.11 -4.80
N ILE A 24 8.68 14.33 -5.95
CA ILE A 24 7.73 13.39 -6.53
C ILE A 24 8.46 12.05 -6.68
N PRO A 25 7.90 10.94 -6.19
CA PRO A 25 8.50 9.63 -6.35
C PRO A 25 8.72 9.29 -7.83
N ALA A 26 9.87 8.70 -8.16
CA ALA A 26 10.19 8.32 -9.54
C ALA A 26 9.33 7.15 -10.07
N LYS A 27 8.59 6.47 -9.20
CA LYS A 27 7.69 5.37 -9.55
C LYS A 27 6.33 5.62 -8.94
N PHE A 28 5.30 5.09 -9.60
CA PHE A 28 3.95 5.05 -9.05
C PHE A 28 3.95 4.28 -7.71
N ASP A 29 3.14 4.71 -6.77
CA ASP A 29 3.03 4.09 -5.45
C ASP A 29 2.26 2.78 -5.54
N GLY A 30 2.43 1.92 -4.53
CA GLY A 30 1.70 0.68 -4.36
C GLY A 30 2.41 -0.56 -4.92
N PHE A 31 1.79 -1.70 -4.66
CA PHE A 31 2.27 -3.02 -5.04
C PHE A 31 1.32 -3.61 -6.08
N VAL A 32 1.84 -3.93 -7.26
CA VAL A 32 1.06 -4.58 -8.32
C VAL A 32 0.87 -6.05 -7.99
N TYR A 33 -0.38 -6.50 -7.92
CA TYR A 33 -0.72 -7.90 -7.77
C TYR A 33 -0.58 -8.60 -9.14
N LYS A 34 0.36 -9.54 -9.22
CA LYS A 34 0.59 -10.29 -10.45
C LYS A 34 -0.31 -11.53 -10.48
N THR A 35 -1.22 -11.59 -11.44
CA THR A 35 -1.92 -12.82 -11.77
C THR A 35 -1.14 -13.55 -12.85
N SER A 36 -0.91 -14.85 -12.68
CA SER A 36 -0.32 -15.73 -13.71
C SER A 36 -1.37 -16.39 -14.60
N ILE A 37 -2.64 -16.00 -14.47
CA ILE A 37 -3.79 -16.65 -15.11
C ILE A 37 -4.29 -15.76 -16.26
N GLY A 38 -4.27 -16.30 -17.47
CA GLY A 38 -4.90 -15.70 -18.65
C GLY A 38 -3.94 -15.14 -19.70
N GLU A 39 -4.51 -14.72 -20.82
CA GLU A 39 -3.81 -14.09 -21.94
C GLU A 39 -3.22 -12.75 -21.53
N GLN A 40 -2.07 -12.37 -22.09
CA GLN A 40 -1.47 -11.06 -21.81
C GLN A 40 -2.28 -9.97 -22.50
N ILE A 41 -2.91 -9.12 -21.69
CA ILE A 41 -3.67 -7.94 -22.11
C ILE A 41 -2.82 -6.70 -21.86
N ALA A 42 -2.86 -5.73 -22.74
CA ALA A 42 -2.18 -4.47 -22.56
C ALA A 42 -2.68 -3.74 -21.28
N GLU A 43 -1.80 -3.03 -20.59
CA GLU A 43 -2.16 -2.39 -19.30
C GLU A 43 -3.28 -1.33 -19.44
N GLU A 44 -3.37 -0.69 -20.60
CA GLU A 44 -4.43 0.29 -20.93
C GLU A 44 -5.82 -0.34 -21.10
N ASP A 45 -5.87 -1.63 -21.44
CA ASP A 45 -7.13 -2.37 -21.63
C ASP A 45 -7.62 -3.06 -20.35
N LYS A 46 -6.84 -3.00 -19.28
CA LYS A 46 -7.22 -3.61 -17.99
C LYS A 46 -8.10 -2.69 -17.17
N ILE A 47 -9.07 -3.28 -16.47
CA ILE A 47 -9.75 -2.59 -15.38
C ILE A 47 -8.76 -2.46 -14.23
N LYS A 48 -8.50 -1.22 -13.82
CA LYS A 48 -7.59 -0.91 -12.72
C LYS A 48 -8.33 -0.83 -11.40
N ILE A 49 -7.92 -1.63 -10.42
CA ILE A 49 -8.39 -1.54 -9.04
C ILE A 49 -7.23 -1.04 -8.18
N GLU A 50 -7.44 0.04 -7.44
CA GLU A 50 -6.55 0.49 -6.38
C GLU A 50 -7.22 0.18 -5.04
N ALA A 51 -6.52 -0.54 -4.17
CA ALA A 51 -6.99 -0.90 -2.85
C ALA A 51 -6.06 -0.30 -1.79
N PHE A 52 -6.60 0.55 -0.92
CA PHE A 52 -5.89 1.09 0.23
C PHE A 52 -6.22 0.25 1.44
N LEU A 53 -5.20 -0.39 2.00
CA LEU A 53 -5.35 -1.36 3.08
C LEU A 53 -4.38 -1.02 4.23
N ASP A 54 -4.88 -1.15 5.46
CA ASP A 54 -4.03 -1.16 6.65
C ASP A 54 -3.82 -2.62 7.08
N PRO A 55 -2.57 -3.11 7.17
CA PRO A 55 -2.32 -4.51 7.50
C PRO A 55 -2.82 -4.94 8.88
N VAL A 56 -3.12 -3.99 9.80
CA VAL A 56 -3.70 -4.28 11.13
C VAL A 56 -5.15 -3.83 11.27
N CYS A 57 -5.82 -3.43 10.19
CA CYS A 57 -7.25 -3.13 10.19
C CYS A 57 -8.06 -4.43 9.99
N PRO A 58 -8.98 -4.80 10.90
CA PRO A 58 -9.84 -5.97 10.73
C PRO A 58 -10.65 -5.94 9.43
N ASP A 59 -11.20 -4.78 9.08
CA ASP A 59 -12.00 -4.62 7.87
C ASP A 59 -11.17 -4.80 6.60
N SER A 60 -9.88 -4.39 6.62
CA SER A 60 -8.93 -4.67 5.53
C SER A 60 -8.66 -6.16 5.36
N ARG A 61 -8.52 -6.89 6.49
CA ARG A 61 -8.39 -8.35 6.47
C ARG A 61 -9.61 -9.02 5.86
N ASP A 62 -10.79 -8.62 6.31
CA ASP A 62 -12.05 -9.24 5.89
C ASP A 62 -12.40 -8.91 4.43
N ALA A 63 -11.95 -7.76 3.93
CA ALA A 63 -12.10 -7.36 2.53
C ALA A 63 -11.15 -8.10 1.56
N TRP A 64 -10.03 -8.63 2.04
CA TRP A 64 -9.00 -9.23 1.18
C TRP A 64 -9.45 -10.54 0.48
N PRO A 65 -10.03 -11.55 1.15
CA PRO A 65 -10.41 -12.80 0.49
C PRO A 65 -11.42 -12.62 -0.64
N PRO A 66 -12.53 -11.86 -0.51
CA PRO A 66 -13.47 -11.66 -1.60
C PRO A 66 -12.85 -10.87 -2.77
N LEU A 67 -12.02 -9.86 -2.51
CA LEU A 67 -11.28 -9.14 -3.55
C LEU A 67 -10.34 -10.10 -4.30
N LYS A 68 -9.52 -10.87 -3.58
CA LYS A 68 -8.61 -11.85 -4.17
C LYS A 68 -9.35 -12.85 -5.06
N LYS A 69 -10.49 -13.36 -4.61
CA LYS A 69 -11.34 -14.27 -5.38
C LYS A 69 -11.86 -13.61 -6.67
N ALA A 70 -12.26 -12.35 -6.61
CA ALA A 70 -12.69 -11.61 -7.79
C ALA A 70 -11.53 -11.42 -8.78
N ILE A 71 -10.35 -11.00 -8.31
CA ILE A 71 -9.15 -10.87 -9.16
C ILE A 71 -8.78 -12.19 -9.83
N GLN A 72 -8.85 -13.32 -9.12
CA GLN A 72 -8.58 -14.64 -9.69
C GLN A 72 -9.60 -15.02 -10.77
N PHE A 73 -10.87 -14.66 -10.58
CA PHE A 73 -11.93 -14.94 -11.56
C PHE A 73 -11.72 -14.18 -12.88
N TYR A 74 -11.37 -12.89 -12.83
CA TYR A 74 -11.16 -12.07 -14.04
C TYR A 74 -9.74 -12.22 -14.63
N GLY A 75 -8.79 -12.74 -13.86
CA GLY A 75 -7.43 -13.01 -14.29
C GLY A 75 -6.69 -11.79 -14.82
N SER A 76 -6.10 -11.91 -16.00
CA SER A 76 -5.30 -10.85 -16.63
C SER A 76 -6.06 -9.58 -17.02
N LYS A 77 -7.40 -9.62 -17.01
CA LYS A 77 -8.26 -8.47 -17.35
C LYS A 77 -8.28 -7.39 -16.28
N ILE A 78 -7.75 -7.68 -15.10
CA ILE A 78 -7.68 -6.74 -13.98
C ILE A 78 -6.23 -6.46 -13.61
N SER A 79 -5.93 -5.21 -13.34
CA SER A 79 -4.70 -4.76 -12.69
C SER A 79 -5.04 -4.30 -11.28
N LEU A 80 -4.65 -5.08 -10.25
CA LEU A 80 -4.80 -4.69 -8.85
C LEU A 80 -3.52 -4.07 -8.35
N ILE A 81 -3.64 -2.89 -7.71
CA ILE A 81 -2.57 -2.20 -7.01
C ILE A 81 -3.00 -2.01 -5.55
N VAL A 82 -2.20 -2.52 -4.62
CA VAL A 82 -2.44 -2.32 -3.18
C VAL A 82 -1.51 -1.24 -2.65
N HIS A 83 -2.09 -0.27 -1.96
CA HIS A 83 -1.40 0.82 -1.29
C HIS A 83 -1.51 0.63 0.23
N PRO A 84 -0.39 0.46 0.96
CA PRO A 84 -0.44 0.46 2.42
C PRO A 84 -0.89 1.84 2.92
N PHE A 85 -1.94 1.86 3.72
CA PHE A 85 -2.48 3.08 4.31
C PHE A 85 -2.60 2.91 5.84
N PRO A 86 -1.52 3.17 6.59
CA PRO A 86 -1.52 3.00 8.03
C PRO A 86 -2.46 3.98 8.71
N LEU A 87 -3.50 3.48 9.37
CA LEU A 87 -4.44 4.28 10.12
C LEU A 87 -3.82 4.81 11.42
N PRO A 88 -4.05 6.08 11.78
CA PRO A 88 -3.38 6.72 12.91
C PRO A 88 -3.77 6.18 14.28
N TYR A 89 -4.88 5.46 14.39
CA TYR A 89 -5.38 4.85 15.63
C TYR A 89 -5.02 3.37 15.78
N HIS A 90 -4.29 2.79 14.84
CA HIS A 90 -3.68 1.47 14.94
C HIS A 90 -2.18 1.63 15.21
N ASP A 91 -1.74 1.44 16.46
CA ASP A 91 -0.38 1.75 16.92
C ASP A 91 0.72 1.08 16.09
N ASN A 92 0.44 -0.10 15.53
CA ASN A 92 1.40 -0.89 14.76
C ASN A 92 1.19 -0.82 13.23
N ALA A 93 0.23 -0.04 12.75
CA ALA A 93 -0.07 0.10 11.31
C ALA A 93 1.15 0.57 10.50
N PHE A 94 1.91 1.54 11.01
CA PHE A 94 3.07 2.04 10.29
C PHE A 94 4.19 1.00 10.18
N VAL A 95 4.44 0.21 11.22
CA VAL A 95 5.51 -0.80 11.19
C VAL A 95 5.15 -1.98 10.29
N THR A 96 3.91 -2.42 10.30
CA THR A 96 3.43 -3.50 9.43
C THR A 96 3.35 -3.06 7.97
N SER A 97 2.90 -1.84 7.68
CA SER A 97 2.98 -1.24 6.35
C SER A 97 4.43 -1.11 5.85
N ARG A 98 5.36 -0.73 6.74
CA ARG A 98 6.78 -0.65 6.41
C ARG A 98 7.38 -2.03 6.10
N ALA A 99 6.93 -3.08 6.78
CA ALA A 99 7.33 -4.45 6.49
C ALA A 99 7.01 -4.85 5.04
N LEU A 100 5.85 -4.47 4.51
CA LEU A 100 5.50 -4.69 3.10
C LEU A 100 6.49 -4.01 2.15
N HIS A 101 6.90 -2.78 2.44
CA HIS A 101 7.93 -2.09 1.63
C HIS A 101 9.31 -2.75 1.74
N ILE A 102 9.66 -3.30 2.90
CA ILE A 102 10.90 -4.06 3.09
C ILE A 102 10.87 -5.30 2.19
N VAL A 103 9.82 -6.10 2.28
CA VAL A 103 9.66 -7.32 1.49
C VAL A 103 9.65 -7.01 0.00
N ASN A 104 8.88 -6.02 -0.43
CA ASN A 104 8.80 -5.65 -1.84
C ASN A 104 10.16 -5.25 -2.45
N ARG A 105 11.08 -4.74 -1.63
CA ARG A 105 12.45 -4.44 -2.06
C ARG A 105 13.36 -5.66 -2.10
N LEU A 106 13.18 -6.61 -1.19
CA LEU A 106 14.00 -7.82 -1.07
C LEU A 106 13.53 -8.89 -2.05
N ASN A 107 12.23 -9.11 -2.10
CA ASN A 107 11.57 -10.09 -2.97
C ASN A 107 10.14 -9.63 -3.26
N SER A 108 9.92 -8.95 -4.38
CA SER A 108 8.60 -8.40 -4.71
C SER A 108 7.50 -9.45 -4.88
N SER A 109 7.85 -10.71 -5.19
CA SER A 109 6.87 -11.79 -5.31
C SER A 109 6.29 -12.23 -3.95
N ALA A 110 7.03 -12.02 -2.84
CA ALA A 110 6.60 -12.38 -1.49
C ALA A 110 5.78 -11.26 -0.79
N THR A 111 5.52 -10.13 -1.48
CA THR A 111 4.83 -8.98 -0.85
C THR A 111 3.42 -9.35 -0.39
N TYR A 112 2.70 -10.10 -1.20
CA TYR A 112 1.33 -10.51 -0.88
C TYR A 112 1.28 -11.70 0.07
N ASP A 113 2.28 -12.59 0.04
CA ASP A 113 2.44 -13.64 1.03
C ASP A 113 2.62 -13.03 2.43
N LEU A 114 3.43 -11.97 2.55
CA LEU A 114 3.55 -11.25 3.82
C LEU A 114 2.25 -10.54 4.22
N LEU A 115 1.54 -9.91 3.28
CA LEU A 115 0.26 -9.26 3.61
C LEU A 115 -0.73 -10.28 4.19
N GLU A 116 -0.83 -11.45 3.59
CA GLU A 116 -1.70 -12.55 4.05
C GLU A 116 -1.24 -13.11 5.41
N LEU A 117 0.06 -13.29 5.63
CA LEU A 117 0.61 -13.68 6.94
C LEU A 117 0.29 -12.64 8.03
N ILE A 118 0.39 -11.35 7.71
CA ILE A 118 0.03 -10.31 8.68
C ILE A 118 -1.47 -10.40 8.98
N PHE A 119 -2.33 -10.57 7.99
CA PHE A 119 -3.77 -10.73 8.20
C PHE A 119 -4.12 -11.96 9.02
N GLU A 120 -3.45 -13.09 8.80
CA GLU A 120 -3.62 -14.32 9.58
C GLU A 120 -3.24 -14.12 11.05
N HIS A 121 -2.21 -13.33 11.31
CA HIS A 121 -1.69 -13.08 12.66
C HIS A 121 -2.02 -11.69 13.19
N GLN A 122 -2.93 -10.97 12.56
CA GLN A 122 -3.23 -9.55 12.77
C GLN A 122 -3.51 -9.21 14.23
N GLU A 123 -4.23 -10.08 14.94
CA GLU A 123 -4.63 -9.86 16.33
C GLU A 123 -3.45 -9.68 17.28
N LYS A 124 -2.28 -10.29 16.97
CA LYS A 124 -1.05 -10.12 17.74
C LYS A 124 -0.51 -8.69 17.71
N PHE A 125 -0.93 -7.90 16.72
CA PHE A 125 -0.46 -6.53 16.47
C PHE A 125 -1.50 -5.46 16.81
N TYR A 126 -2.64 -5.82 17.38
CA TYR A 126 -3.61 -4.85 17.86
C TYR A 126 -3.08 -4.05 19.05
N ASN A 127 -3.65 -2.88 19.30
CA ASN A 127 -3.21 -1.97 20.36
C ASN A 127 -3.21 -2.66 21.73
N ALA A 128 -4.27 -3.39 22.08
CA ALA A 128 -4.39 -4.03 23.40
C ALA A 128 -3.30 -5.09 23.67
N PRO A 129 -3.05 -6.09 22.79
CA PRO A 129 -1.98 -7.07 22.99
C PRO A 129 -0.59 -6.46 23.06
N THR A 130 -0.36 -5.33 22.37
CA THR A 130 0.97 -4.70 22.27
C THR A 130 1.17 -3.52 23.23
N PHE A 131 0.16 -3.19 24.03
CA PHE A 131 0.16 -2.00 24.89
C PHE A 131 1.39 -1.89 25.80
N ASN A 132 1.86 -3.00 26.37
CA ASN A 132 3.03 -3.04 27.24
C ASN A 132 4.33 -3.45 26.52
N MET A 133 4.30 -3.58 25.17
CA MET A 133 5.48 -3.96 24.40
C MET A 133 6.29 -2.73 24.01
N SER A 134 7.62 -2.87 24.07
CA SER A 134 8.49 -1.85 23.47
C SER A 134 8.35 -1.87 21.95
N ARG A 135 8.64 -0.74 21.31
CA ARG A 135 8.69 -0.65 19.85
C ARG A 135 9.64 -1.70 19.24
N ASP A 136 10.78 -1.93 19.88
CA ASP A 136 11.75 -2.93 19.43
C ASP A 136 11.17 -4.35 19.48
N THR A 137 10.41 -4.69 20.50
CA THR A 137 9.73 -5.99 20.62
C THR A 137 8.72 -6.17 19.49
N VAL A 138 7.89 -5.17 19.20
CA VAL A 138 6.93 -5.22 18.09
C VAL A 138 7.64 -5.39 16.74
N VAL A 139 8.73 -4.63 16.51
CA VAL A 139 9.53 -4.76 15.29
C VAL A 139 10.11 -6.18 15.15
N LYS A 140 10.59 -6.79 16.24
CA LYS A 140 11.06 -8.19 16.21
C LYS A 140 9.97 -9.19 15.83
N HIS A 141 8.75 -9.01 16.36
CA HIS A 141 7.63 -9.89 16.02
C HIS A 141 7.24 -9.73 14.52
N VAL A 142 7.17 -8.48 14.02
CA VAL A 142 6.90 -8.24 12.61
C VAL A 142 8.04 -8.79 11.73
N SER A 143 9.31 -8.61 12.14
CA SER A 143 10.47 -9.16 11.42
C SER A 143 10.41 -10.68 11.29
N SER A 144 9.90 -11.38 12.29
CA SER A 144 9.73 -12.85 12.21
C SER A 144 8.78 -13.25 11.08
N LEU A 145 7.65 -12.55 10.90
CA LEU A 145 6.74 -12.79 9.77
C LEU A 145 7.40 -12.43 8.43
N VAL A 146 8.18 -11.34 8.39
CA VAL A 146 8.92 -10.98 7.18
C VAL A 146 9.91 -12.08 6.79
N VAL A 147 10.66 -12.60 7.76
CA VAL A 147 11.63 -13.70 7.53
C VAL A 147 10.91 -14.98 7.08
N GLU A 148 9.73 -15.26 7.62
CA GLU A 148 8.88 -16.37 7.17
C GLU A 148 8.51 -16.25 5.69
N ALA A 149 8.12 -15.04 5.25
CA ALA A 149 7.73 -14.78 3.87
C ALA A 149 8.92 -14.81 2.87
N VAL A 150 10.11 -14.34 3.25
CA VAL A 150 11.25 -14.18 2.33
C VAL A 150 12.37 -15.21 2.52
N GLY A 151 12.34 -15.97 3.60
CA GLY A 151 13.35 -16.95 3.96
C GLY A 151 14.42 -16.40 4.92
N SER A 152 14.94 -17.31 5.78
CA SER A 152 15.91 -16.99 6.84
C SER A 152 17.24 -16.42 6.34
N SER A 153 17.62 -16.71 5.11
CA SER A 153 18.85 -16.16 4.50
C SER A 153 18.83 -14.62 4.37
N LEU A 154 17.65 -14.00 4.42
CA LEU A 154 17.48 -12.55 4.31
C LEU A 154 17.27 -11.85 5.68
N GLN A 155 17.39 -12.55 6.80
CA GLN A 155 17.13 -12.01 8.14
C GLN A 155 17.87 -10.69 8.40
N SER A 156 19.18 -10.62 8.18
CA SER A 156 19.96 -9.38 8.38
C SER A 156 19.47 -8.21 7.51
N SER A 157 19.06 -8.51 6.27
CA SER A 157 18.49 -7.50 5.36
C SER A 157 17.12 -7.03 5.82
N VAL A 158 16.31 -7.91 6.41
CA VAL A 158 15.03 -7.57 7.01
C VAL A 158 15.22 -6.64 8.20
N GLU A 159 16.09 -7.00 9.15
CA GLU A 159 16.38 -6.19 10.34
C GLU A 159 16.90 -4.79 9.97
N SER A 160 17.86 -4.71 9.03
CA SER A 160 18.36 -3.43 8.53
C SER A 160 17.28 -2.62 7.81
N GLY A 161 16.31 -3.28 7.19
CA GLY A 161 15.17 -2.65 6.53
C GLY A 161 14.36 -1.77 7.48
N PHE A 162 14.21 -2.15 8.75
CA PHE A 162 13.47 -1.36 9.75
C PHE A 162 14.22 -0.12 10.25
N THR A 163 15.51 0.01 9.96
CA THR A 163 16.31 1.20 10.24
C THR A 163 16.63 2.01 8.98
N ASP A 164 16.45 1.44 7.79
CA ASP A 164 16.70 2.13 6.51
C ASP A 164 15.69 3.28 6.27
N ARG A 165 16.22 4.49 6.09
CA ARG A 165 15.42 5.67 5.75
C ARG A 165 14.60 5.50 4.48
N LYS A 166 15.04 4.67 3.53
CA LYS A 166 14.32 4.49 2.26
C LYS A 166 12.98 3.78 2.45
N THR A 167 12.92 2.78 3.33
CA THR A 167 11.67 2.07 3.65
C THR A 167 10.73 2.94 4.49
N ASP A 168 11.27 3.73 5.43
CA ASP A 168 10.50 4.74 6.17
C ASP A 168 9.86 5.76 5.20
N LEU A 169 10.65 6.31 4.29
CA LEU A 169 10.15 7.27 3.30
C LEU A 169 9.11 6.64 2.35
N ALA A 170 9.31 5.40 1.91
CA ALA A 170 8.35 4.71 1.05
C ALA A 170 6.99 4.57 1.77
N THR A 171 6.97 4.14 3.03
CA THR A 171 5.74 4.05 3.82
C THR A 171 5.02 5.39 3.96
N ARG A 172 5.79 6.47 4.20
CA ARG A 172 5.24 7.84 4.25
C ARG A 172 4.71 8.32 2.91
N VAL A 173 5.30 7.88 1.81
CA VAL A 173 4.82 8.20 0.45
C VAL A 173 3.48 7.54 0.22
N SER A 174 3.33 6.24 0.52
CA SER A 174 2.06 5.53 0.38
C SER A 174 0.94 6.20 1.19
N PHE A 175 1.21 6.55 2.45
CA PHE A 175 0.24 7.28 3.27
C PHE A 175 -0.15 8.64 2.65
N LYS A 176 0.84 9.44 2.21
CA LYS A 176 0.59 10.74 1.59
C LYS A 176 -0.15 10.60 0.26
N TYR A 177 0.14 9.58 -0.51
CA TYR A 177 -0.58 9.27 -1.74
C TYR A 177 -2.07 9.00 -1.45
N GLY A 178 -2.36 8.14 -0.48
CA GLY A 178 -3.74 7.89 -0.04
C GLY A 178 -4.44 9.18 0.42
N CYS A 179 -3.80 10.00 1.26
CA CYS A 179 -4.35 11.29 1.67
C CYS A 179 -4.65 12.21 0.46
N SER A 180 -3.76 12.26 -0.52
CA SER A 180 -3.95 13.07 -1.74
C SER A 180 -5.11 12.58 -2.61
N ARG A 181 -5.48 11.30 -2.47
CA ARG A 181 -6.62 10.67 -3.13
C ARG A 181 -7.92 10.76 -2.32
N GLY A 182 -7.90 11.43 -1.16
CA GLY A 182 -9.06 11.55 -0.28
C GLY A 182 -9.36 10.29 0.55
N VAL A 183 -8.39 9.37 0.68
CA VAL A 183 -8.54 8.20 1.54
C VAL A 183 -8.53 8.63 2.99
N TYR A 184 -9.53 8.21 3.77
CA TYR A 184 -9.71 8.55 5.17
C TYR A 184 -9.91 7.33 6.08
N GLY A 185 -10.03 6.14 5.51
CA GLY A 185 -10.23 4.87 6.21
C GLY A 185 -9.74 3.70 5.37
N THR A 186 -9.82 2.49 5.90
CA THR A 186 -9.48 1.25 5.19
C THR A 186 -10.47 0.14 5.57
N PRO A 187 -10.84 -0.74 4.60
CA PRO A 187 -10.43 -0.74 3.20
C PRO A 187 -10.99 0.45 2.43
N PHE A 188 -10.30 0.89 1.38
CA PHE A 188 -10.79 1.94 0.50
C PHE A 188 -10.44 1.60 -0.94
N PHE A 189 -11.42 1.70 -1.86
CA PHE A 189 -11.26 1.20 -3.21
C PHE A 189 -11.54 2.25 -4.27
N PHE A 190 -10.75 2.17 -5.34
CA PHE A 190 -11.02 2.86 -6.61
C PHE A 190 -11.09 1.83 -7.73
N VAL A 191 -11.99 2.04 -8.67
CA VAL A 191 -12.06 1.29 -9.93
C VAL A 191 -11.92 2.29 -11.07
N ASN A 192 -10.94 2.08 -11.95
CA ASN A 192 -10.58 2.99 -13.04
C ASN A 192 -10.42 4.46 -12.58
N GLY A 193 -9.87 4.66 -11.38
CA GLY A 193 -9.62 5.98 -10.79
C GLY A 193 -10.82 6.62 -10.08
N PHE A 194 -12.02 6.02 -10.15
CA PHE A 194 -13.22 6.49 -9.44
C PHE A 194 -13.38 5.78 -8.11
N VAL A 195 -13.67 6.55 -7.05
CA VAL A 195 -13.93 6.01 -5.73
C VAL A 195 -15.22 5.16 -5.74
N LEU A 196 -15.17 4.00 -5.11
CA LEU A 196 -16.38 3.22 -4.87
C LEU A 196 -17.18 3.82 -3.71
N PRO A 197 -18.52 3.80 -3.78
CA PRO A 197 -19.36 4.15 -2.65
C PRO A 197 -19.07 3.22 -1.46
N ASP A 198 -19.43 3.65 -0.26
CA ASP A 198 -19.27 2.91 0.99
C ASP A 198 -17.79 2.54 1.30
N ALA A 199 -16.89 3.47 0.99
CA ALA A 199 -15.48 3.37 1.31
C ALA A 199 -15.30 3.17 2.83
N GLY A 200 -14.63 2.07 3.20
CA GLY A 200 -14.45 1.65 4.60
C GLY A 200 -15.11 0.30 4.92
N ASP A 201 -16.06 -0.15 4.10
CA ASP A 201 -16.70 -1.44 4.26
C ASP A 201 -16.08 -2.52 3.36
N ALA A 202 -16.09 -3.77 3.83
CA ALA A 202 -15.69 -4.91 3.04
C ALA A 202 -16.75 -5.22 1.97
N ILE A 203 -16.32 -5.27 0.71
CA ILE A 203 -17.17 -5.69 -0.41
C ILE A 203 -17.05 -7.21 -0.54
N ASP A 204 -18.17 -7.91 -0.48
CA ASP A 204 -18.19 -9.35 -0.70
C ASP A 204 -17.96 -9.74 -2.17
N TYR A 205 -17.87 -11.04 -2.44
CA TYR A 205 -17.58 -11.52 -3.79
C TYR A 205 -18.68 -11.15 -4.80
N ASP A 206 -19.95 -11.22 -4.41
CA ASP A 206 -21.08 -10.92 -5.30
C ASP A 206 -21.17 -9.40 -5.54
N GLY A 207 -20.83 -8.59 -4.54
CA GLY A 207 -20.65 -7.15 -4.69
C GLY A 207 -19.54 -6.82 -5.71
N TRP A 208 -18.37 -7.47 -5.61
CA TRP A 208 -17.32 -7.30 -6.61
C TRP A 208 -17.78 -7.70 -8.02
N ARG A 209 -18.53 -8.81 -8.15
CA ARG A 209 -19.11 -9.22 -9.43
C ARG A 209 -20.08 -8.18 -9.97
N SER A 210 -20.94 -7.65 -9.12
CA SER A 210 -21.92 -6.62 -9.52
C SER A 210 -21.27 -5.32 -10.00
N ILE A 211 -20.10 -4.97 -9.45
CA ILE A 211 -19.32 -3.80 -9.85
C ILE A 211 -18.58 -4.06 -11.17
N LEU A 212 -17.97 -5.23 -11.31
CA LEU A 212 -17.00 -5.49 -12.39
C LEU A 212 -17.64 -6.07 -13.65
N ASP A 213 -18.68 -6.95 -13.55
CA ASP A 213 -19.30 -7.59 -14.72
C ASP A 213 -19.79 -6.58 -15.77
N PRO A 214 -20.44 -5.45 -15.41
CA PRO A 214 -20.88 -4.46 -16.39
C PRO A 214 -19.73 -3.81 -17.18
N LEU A 215 -18.54 -3.70 -16.57
CA LEU A 215 -17.39 -3.07 -17.19
C LEU A 215 -16.79 -3.91 -18.32
N PHE A 216 -17.01 -5.22 -18.31
CA PHE A 216 -16.57 -6.13 -19.38
C PHE A 216 -17.59 -6.25 -20.51
N GLY A 217 -18.87 -5.89 -20.26
CA GLY A 217 -19.92 -5.88 -21.30
C GLY A 217 -19.96 -4.63 -22.17
N SER A 218 -19.45 -3.51 -21.67
CA SER A 218 -19.53 -2.21 -22.36
C SER A 218 -18.47 -2.00 -23.44
N HIS A 219 -17.36 -2.74 -23.45
CA HIS A 219 -16.36 -2.65 -24.53
C HIS A 219 -16.86 -3.06 -25.92
N SER A 220 -18.02 -3.69 -26.03
CA SER A 220 -18.65 -4.01 -27.32
C SER A 220 -19.52 -2.90 -27.88
N GLN A 221 -19.90 -1.88 -27.08
CA GLN A 221 -20.77 -0.78 -27.52
C GLN A 221 -20.06 0.54 -27.79
N GLU A 222 -18.90 0.81 -27.20
CA GLU A 222 -18.20 2.10 -27.38
C GLU A 222 -17.49 2.26 -28.74
N ARG A 223 -17.40 1.22 -29.56
CA ARG A 223 -16.88 1.33 -30.94
C ARG A 223 -17.83 2.07 -31.91
N PHE A 224 -19.01 2.47 -31.47
CA PHE A 224 -20.01 3.13 -32.32
C PHE A 224 -20.16 4.62 -32.05
N PHE A 225 -19.39 5.26 -31.17
CA PHE A 225 -19.54 6.68 -30.80
C PHE A 225 -18.25 7.51 -30.93
N LEU A 226 -17.29 7.09 -31.77
CA LEU A 226 -16.17 7.94 -32.22
C LEU A 226 -16.19 8.13 -33.72
#